data_badcecb93c489c29e5deee2e676a19f9
#
_entry.id   badcecb93c489c29e5deee2e676a19f9
#
_cell.length_a   1.000
_cell.length_b   1.000
_cell.length_c   1.000
_cell.angle_alpha   90.00
_cell.angle_beta   90.00
_cell.angle_gamma   90.00
#
_symmetry.space_group_name_H-M   'P 1'
#
loop_
_entity.id
_entity.type
_entity.pdbx_description
1 polymer ?
#
loop_
_entity_poly.entity_id
_entity_poly.type
_entity_poly.pdbx_seq_one_letter_code
_entity_poly.pdbx_strand_id
1 'polypeptide(L)'
;MIYLKEANVDDTEKEYEFLKDTPTNENGFENKYYGLSYEDFINQALPQIIEVSKGIDLPNGYVPETFYFLWDDNNIVGLFKIRHYLTDYLRNGAGHIGYGIHKNYRGKGYANKGLALAIEKAKDVIKENEIYLSVHIDNPASLKVQLNNKAYIHHFDEKENYTRIKI
;
A
#
# COMPACT_ATOMS: atom_id res chain seq x y z
N MET A 1 15.05 3.02 13.41
CA MET A 1 14.74 1.63 12.95
C MET A 1 13.55 1.69 12.02
N ILE A 2 13.64 1.03 10.86
CA ILE A 2 12.57 1.03 9.85
C ILE A 2 11.72 -0.23 10.03
N TYR A 3 10.40 -0.07 10.15
CA TYR A 3 9.46 -1.18 10.35
C TYR A 3 8.07 -0.84 9.80
N LEU A 4 7.26 -1.87 9.54
CA LEU A 4 5.84 -1.75 9.20
C LEU A 4 4.97 -2.03 10.42
N LYS A 5 3.99 -1.17 10.66
CA LYS A 5 2.97 -1.31 11.69
C LYS A 5 1.58 -1.12 11.09
N GLU A 6 0.65 -2.00 11.44
CA GLU A 6 -0.74 -1.89 10.99
C GLU A 6 -1.40 -0.61 11.53
N ALA A 7 -2.33 -0.07 10.76
CA ALA A 7 -3.19 1.01 11.22
C ALA A 7 -3.87 0.63 12.53
N ASN A 8 -3.81 1.53 13.52
CA ASN A 8 -4.29 1.25 14.86
C ASN A 8 -4.70 2.53 15.61
N VAL A 9 -5.45 2.37 16.68
CA VAL A 9 -5.98 3.50 17.46
C VAL A 9 -4.93 4.24 18.31
N ASP A 10 -3.81 3.59 18.62
CA ASP A 10 -2.77 4.20 19.47
C ASP A 10 -1.93 5.24 18.72
N ASP A 11 -1.84 5.11 17.40
CA ASP A 11 -1.06 5.99 16.53
C ASP A 11 -1.94 6.98 15.72
N THR A 12 -3.19 7.15 16.09
CA THR A 12 -4.23 7.90 15.36
C THR A 12 -3.75 9.25 14.84
N GLU A 13 -3.08 10.06 15.68
CA GLU A 13 -2.64 11.40 15.29
C GLU A 13 -1.64 11.36 14.13
N LYS A 14 -0.65 10.48 14.19
CA LYS A 14 0.39 10.35 13.15
C LYS A 14 -0.16 9.75 11.87
N GLU A 15 -1.04 8.77 11.98
CA GLU A 15 -1.72 8.17 10.84
C GLU A 15 -2.61 9.19 10.12
N TYR A 16 -3.35 9.99 10.89
CA TYR A 16 -4.15 11.09 10.37
C TYR A 16 -3.30 12.13 9.63
N GLU A 17 -2.24 12.63 10.27
CA GLU A 17 -1.34 13.62 9.67
C GLU A 17 -0.76 13.12 8.34
N PHE A 18 -0.37 11.85 8.28
CA PHE A 18 0.12 11.25 7.05
C PHE A 18 -0.95 11.20 5.95
N LEU A 19 -2.15 10.70 6.28
CA LEU A 19 -3.21 10.49 5.30
C LEU A 19 -3.84 11.78 4.80
N LYS A 20 -4.06 12.77 5.68
CA LYS A 20 -4.65 14.06 5.26
C LYS A 20 -3.79 14.83 4.27
N ASP A 21 -2.47 14.68 4.35
CA ASP A 21 -1.49 15.38 3.50
C ASP A 21 -1.08 14.59 2.26
N THR A 22 -1.43 13.30 2.19
CA THR A 22 -1.15 12.47 1.02
C THR A 22 -2.17 12.75 -0.07
N PRO A 23 -1.76 13.17 -1.30
CA PRO A 23 -2.67 13.50 -2.38
C PRO A 23 -3.66 12.39 -2.71
N THR A 24 -4.82 12.77 -3.25
CA THR A 24 -5.89 11.81 -3.66
C THR A 24 -5.40 10.76 -4.64
N ASN A 25 -4.53 11.15 -5.56
CA ASN A 25 -3.83 10.24 -6.46
C ASN A 25 -2.42 10.78 -6.72
N GLU A 26 -1.45 9.94 -6.50
CA GLU A 26 -0.05 10.27 -6.76
C GLU A 26 0.62 9.09 -7.46
N ASN A 27 0.83 9.22 -8.78
CA ASN A 27 1.40 8.18 -9.64
C ASN A 27 0.66 6.82 -9.53
N GLY A 28 -0.67 6.85 -9.42
CA GLY A 28 -1.51 5.66 -9.28
C GLY A 28 -1.72 5.18 -7.84
N PHE A 29 -1.03 5.74 -6.86
CA PHE A 29 -1.34 5.50 -5.44
C PHE A 29 -2.54 6.36 -5.03
N GLU A 30 -3.65 5.72 -4.74
CA GLU A 30 -4.91 6.38 -4.39
C GLU A 30 -5.08 6.53 -2.87
N ASN A 31 -5.50 7.73 -2.45
CA ASN A 31 -5.82 8.05 -1.07
C ASN A 31 -7.13 8.82 -0.96
N LYS A 32 -8.18 8.16 -0.53
CA LYS A 32 -9.50 8.78 -0.34
C LYS A 32 -9.63 9.63 0.95
N TYR A 33 -8.59 9.69 1.76
CA TYR A 33 -8.58 10.39 3.07
C TYR A 33 -7.90 11.76 3.01
N TYR A 34 -7.49 12.21 1.82
CA TYR A 34 -6.91 13.54 1.62
C TYR A 34 -7.84 14.65 2.11
N GLY A 35 -7.33 15.54 2.95
CA GLY A 35 -8.08 16.68 3.47
C GLY A 35 -9.21 16.34 4.46
N LEU A 36 -9.32 15.09 4.90
CA LEU A 36 -10.33 14.67 5.87
C LEU A 36 -10.11 15.39 7.21
N SER A 37 -11.21 15.74 7.92
CA SER A 37 -11.11 16.28 9.27
C SER A 37 -10.62 15.20 10.26
N TYR A 38 -10.02 15.63 11.37
CA TYR A 38 -9.60 14.70 12.42
C TYR A 38 -10.79 13.94 13.02
N GLU A 39 -11.91 14.62 13.21
CA GLU A 39 -13.14 14.03 13.74
C GLU A 39 -13.67 12.92 12.81
N ASP A 40 -13.75 13.18 11.51
CA ASP A 40 -14.17 12.17 10.54
C ASP A 40 -13.18 11.02 10.44
N PHE A 41 -11.89 11.29 10.60
CA PHE A 41 -10.87 10.27 10.61
C PHE A 41 -11.05 9.29 11.79
N ILE A 42 -11.17 9.79 13.02
CA ILE A 42 -11.30 8.93 14.20
C ILE A 42 -12.64 8.22 14.29
N ASN A 43 -13.73 8.85 13.80
CA ASN A 43 -15.09 8.32 13.93
C ASN A 43 -15.51 7.42 12.76
N GLN A 44 -14.90 7.57 11.58
CA GLN A 44 -15.33 6.86 10.37
C GLN A 44 -14.18 6.17 9.65
N ALA A 45 -13.13 6.91 9.27
CA ALA A 45 -12.08 6.40 8.40
C ALA A 45 -11.22 5.32 9.08
N LEU A 46 -10.67 5.59 10.25
CA LEU A 46 -9.81 4.64 10.95
C LEU A 46 -10.55 3.37 11.37
N PRO A 47 -11.77 3.42 11.94
CA PRO A 47 -12.55 2.23 12.19
C PRO A 47 -12.78 1.39 10.92
N GLN A 48 -13.13 2.02 9.79
CA GLN A 48 -13.31 1.33 8.51
C GLN A 48 -12.03 0.66 8.02
N ILE A 49 -10.89 1.34 8.09
CA ILE A 49 -9.58 0.77 7.72
C ILE A 49 -9.30 -0.51 8.53
N ILE A 50 -9.56 -0.47 9.83
CA ILE A 50 -9.35 -1.61 10.73
C ILE A 50 -10.33 -2.75 10.41
N GLU A 51 -11.61 -2.45 10.19
CA GLU A 51 -12.63 -3.44 9.85
C GLU A 51 -12.36 -4.13 8.51
N VAL A 52 -11.98 -3.35 7.49
CA VAL A 52 -11.62 -3.88 6.16
C VAL A 52 -10.44 -4.86 6.25
N SER A 53 -9.46 -4.60 7.12
CA SER A 53 -8.35 -5.52 7.33
C SER A 53 -8.78 -6.88 7.91
N LYS A 54 -9.90 -6.91 8.62
CA LYS A 54 -10.50 -8.11 9.20
C LYS A 54 -11.54 -8.77 8.30
N GLY A 55 -11.83 -8.19 7.13
CA GLY A 55 -12.89 -8.66 6.24
C GLY A 55 -14.31 -8.37 6.73
N ILE A 56 -14.47 -7.38 7.62
CA ILE A 56 -15.76 -6.97 8.19
C ILE A 56 -16.36 -5.84 7.34
N ASP A 57 -17.65 -5.93 7.03
CA ASP A 57 -18.43 -4.91 6.31
C ASP A 57 -17.76 -4.39 5.04
N LEU A 58 -17.19 -5.31 4.25
CA LEU A 58 -16.55 -4.97 2.99
C LEU A 58 -17.55 -4.37 1.99
N PRO A 59 -17.24 -3.23 1.37
CA PRO A 59 -18.01 -2.74 0.23
C PRO A 59 -18.05 -3.79 -0.88
N ASN A 60 -19.13 -3.80 -1.66
CA ASN A 60 -19.28 -4.77 -2.75
C ASN A 60 -18.09 -4.70 -3.74
N GLY A 61 -17.53 -5.86 -4.05
CA GLY A 61 -16.36 -5.99 -4.93
C GLY A 61 -15.00 -5.75 -4.27
N TYR A 62 -14.98 -5.39 -2.99
CA TYR A 62 -13.75 -5.23 -2.22
C TYR A 62 -13.28 -6.55 -1.62
N VAL A 63 -11.99 -6.62 -1.36
CA VAL A 63 -11.33 -7.72 -0.63
C VAL A 63 -10.74 -7.17 0.67
N PRO A 64 -10.47 -8.02 1.68
CA PRO A 64 -9.72 -7.56 2.85
C PRO A 64 -8.40 -6.92 2.45
N GLU A 65 -8.12 -5.75 3.02
CA GLU A 65 -6.91 -4.97 2.75
C GLU A 65 -6.37 -4.43 4.07
N THR A 66 -5.09 -4.65 4.33
CA THR A 66 -4.42 -4.13 5.53
C THR A 66 -3.55 -2.92 5.16
N PHE A 67 -3.71 -1.83 5.90
CA PHE A 67 -2.83 -0.67 5.83
C PHE A 67 -1.67 -0.86 6.78
N TYR A 68 -0.45 -0.88 6.24
CA TYR A 68 0.80 -0.89 6.98
C TYR A 68 1.52 0.44 6.81
N PHE A 69 1.59 1.23 7.85
CA PHE A 69 2.42 2.42 7.84
C PHE A 69 3.88 2.04 7.99
N LEU A 70 4.72 2.65 7.14
CA LEU A 70 6.18 2.50 7.24
C LEU A 70 6.70 3.57 8.18
N TRP A 71 7.31 3.10 9.25
CA TRP A 71 7.90 3.95 10.28
C TRP A 71 9.42 3.98 10.15
N ASP A 72 9.99 5.15 10.39
CA ASP A 72 11.41 5.31 10.73
C ASP A 72 11.48 5.96 12.10
N ASP A 73 11.84 5.17 13.11
CA ASP A 73 11.73 5.50 14.52
C ASP A 73 10.31 5.99 14.88
N ASN A 74 10.16 7.29 15.10
CA ASN A 74 8.89 7.90 15.52
C ASN A 74 8.11 8.59 14.38
N ASN A 75 8.55 8.47 13.13
CA ASN A 75 7.92 9.14 12.00
C ASN A 75 7.34 8.15 11.00
N ILE A 76 6.12 8.42 10.53
CA ILE A 76 5.56 7.70 9.38
C ILE A 76 6.14 8.31 8.11
N VAL A 77 6.80 7.49 7.30
CA VAL A 77 7.46 7.90 6.06
C VAL A 77 6.78 7.36 4.80
N GLY A 78 5.90 6.37 4.95
CA GLY A 78 5.18 5.75 3.83
C GLY A 78 4.00 4.91 4.27
N LEU A 79 3.26 4.43 3.28
CA LEU A 79 2.10 3.54 3.46
C LEU A 79 2.17 2.41 2.44
N PHE A 80 1.92 1.19 2.90
CA PHE A 80 1.81 -0.02 2.11
C PHE A 80 0.45 -0.65 2.36
N LYS A 81 -0.35 -0.82 1.31
CA LYS A 81 -1.66 -1.47 1.37
C LYS A 81 -1.51 -2.88 0.82
N ILE A 82 -1.91 -3.89 1.59
CA ILE A 82 -1.80 -5.29 1.20
C ILE A 82 -3.19 -5.91 1.13
N ARG A 83 -3.63 -6.29 -0.07
CA ARG A 83 -4.86 -7.05 -0.31
C ARG A 83 -4.60 -8.52 -0.06
N HIS A 84 -5.50 -9.18 0.66
CA HIS A 84 -5.29 -10.56 1.12
C HIS A 84 -5.51 -11.61 0.04
N TYR A 85 -6.29 -11.27 -1.00
CA TYR A 85 -6.49 -12.10 -2.20
C TYR A 85 -6.95 -11.22 -3.36
N LEU A 86 -7.03 -11.80 -4.56
CA LEU A 86 -7.37 -11.06 -5.77
C LEU A 86 -8.70 -11.53 -6.36
N THR A 87 -9.54 -10.58 -6.74
CA THR A 87 -10.60 -10.78 -7.73
C THR A 87 -10.00 -10.74 -9.13
N ASP A 88 -10.75 -11.13 -10.16
CA ASP A 88 -10.29 -11.02 -11.56
C ASP A 88 -9.94 -9.58 -11.92
N TYR A 89 -10.71 -8.62 -11.43
CA TYR A 89 -10.41 -7.19 -11.62
C TYR A 89 -9.05 -6.79 -11.03
N LEU A 90 -8.77 -7.18 -9.80
CA LEU A 90 -7.51 -6.89 -9.13
C LEU A 90 -6.33 -7.67 -9.72
N ARG A 91 -6.57 -8.89 -10.18
CA ARG A 91 -5.56 -9.75 -10.83
C ARG A 91 -5.05 -9.14 -12.13
N ASN A 92 -5.95 -8.52 -12.88
CA ASN A 92 -5.65 -7.84 -14.13
C ASN A 92 -5.37 -6.34 -13.96
N GLY A 93 -5.30 -5.84 -12.73
CA GLY A 93 -5.12 -4.45 -12.38
C GLY A 93 -4.11 -4.24 -11.26
N ALA A 94 -4.56 -3.65 -10.16
CA ALA A 94 -3.69 -3.15 -9.08
C ALA A 94 -2.91 -4.23 -8.31
N GLY A 95 -3.31 -5.50 -8.37
CA GLY A 95 -2.63 -6.57 -7.65
C GLY A 95 -2.77 -6.51 -6.13
N HIS A 96 -1.80 -7.11 -5.43
CA HIS A 96 -1.83 -7.24 -3.97
C HIS A 96 -1.34 -6.00 -3.22
N ILE A 97 -0.28 -5.33 -3.71
CA ILE A 97 0.41 -4.29 -2.93
C ILE A 97 0.39 -2.96 -3.68
N GLY A 98 -0.22 -1.96 -3.06
CA GLY A 98 -0.07 -0.56 -3.42
C GLY A 98 0.75 0.17 -2.36
N TYR A 99 1.64 1.08 -2.76
CA TYR A 99 2.47 1.80 -1.81
C TYR A 99 2.81 3.22 -2.26
N GLY A 100 3.08 4.07 -1.28
CA GLY A 100 3.55 5.43 -1.50
C GLY A 100 4.48 5.88 -0.37
N ILE A 101 5.47 6.68 -0.72
CA ILE A 101 6.37 7.34 0.22
C ILE A 101 6.04 8.83 0.25
N HIS A 102 5.87 9.36 1.44
CA HIS A 102 5.60 10.79 1.63
C HIS A 102 6.71 11.63 0.97
N LYS A 103 6.32 12.70 0.29
CA LYS A 103 7.22 13.54 -0.55
C LYS A 103 8.52 13.96 0.13
N ASN A 104 8.46 14.28 1.43
CA ASN A 104 9.62 14.73 2.22
C ASN A 104 10.65 13.62 2.52
N TYR A 105 10.29 12.37 2.25
CA TYR A 105 11.12 11.19 2.55
C TYR A 105 11.59 10.44 1.30
N ARG A 106 11.25 10.93 0.10
CA ARG A 106 11.65 10.31 -1.17
C ARG A 106 13.16 10.43 -1.41
N GLY A 107 13.68 9.54 -2.26
CA GLY A 107 15.10 9.52 -2.61
C GLY A 107 16.03 8.97 -1.53
N LYS A 108 15.49 8.44 -0.43
CA LYS A 108 16.26 7.93 0.73
C LYS A 108 16.20 6.39 0.88
N GLY A 109 15.67 5.70 -0.12
CA GLY A 109 15.60 4.23 -0.12
C GLY A 109 14.44 3.63 0.67
N TYR A 110 13.53 4.42 1.22
CA TYR A 110 12.40 3.93 2.01
C TYR A 110 11.44 3.03 1.23
N ALA A 111 11.16 3.34 -0.04
CA ALA A 111 10.30 2.50 -0.87
C ALA A 111 10.88 1.09 -1.03
N ASN A 112 12.18 0.98 -1.24
CA ASN A 112 12.85 -0.31 -1.41
C ASN A 112 12.83 -1.14 -0.14
N LYS A 113 13.12 -0.53 1.01
CA LYS A 113 13.07 -1.20 2.32
C LYS A 113 11.64 -1.55 2.72
N GLY A 114 10.70 -0.63 2.49
CA GLY A 114 9.29 -0.83 2.80
C GLY A 114 8.68 -1.95 1.98
N LEU A 115 8.99 -2.04 0.68
CA LEU A 115 8.49 -3.13 -0.16
C LEU A 115 9.05 -4.48 0.29
N ALA A 116 10.33 -4.56 0.67
CA ALA A 116 10.91 -5.78 1.23
C ALA A 116 10.15 -6.25 2.47
N LEU A 117 9.83 -5.34 3.40
CA LEU A 117 9.04 -5.65 4.60
C LEU A 117 7.59 -6.04 4.25
N ALA A 118 6.98 -5.34 3.27
CA ALA A 118 5.62 -5.65 2.84
C ALA A 118 5.50 -7.03 2.19
N ILE A 119 6.51 -7.46 1.44
CA ILE A 119 6.59 -8.81 0.88
C ILE A 119 6.57 -9.86 1.98
N GLU A 120 7.33 -9.68 3.07
CA GLU A 120 7.31 -10.61 4.20
C GLU A 120 5.92 -10.65 4.87
N LYS A 121 5.26 -9.51 5.05
CA LYS A 121 3.88 -9.47 5.56
C LYS A 121 2.88 -10.15 4.60
N ALA A 122 3.05 -9.93 3.30
CA ALA A 122 2.16 -10.51 2.30
C ALA A 122 2.20 -12.04 2.27
N LYS A 123 3.36 -12.66 2.49
CA LYS A 123 3.50 -14.12 2.54
C LYS A 123 2.57 -14.78 3.56
N ASP A 124 2.28 -14.09 4.65
CA ASP A 124 1.46 -14.63 5.74
C ASP A 124 -0.05 -14.49 5.47
N VAL A 125 -0.47 -13.59 4.58
CA VAL A 125 -1.88 -13.23 4.42
C VAL A 125 -2.47 -13.51 3.04
N ILE A 126 -1.67 -13.50 1.98
CA ILE A 126 -2.18 -13.71 0.62
C ILE A 126 -2.49 -15.19 0.35
N LYS A 127 -3.44 -15.43 -0.57
CA LYS A 127 -3.86 -16.79 -0.94
C LYS A 127 -3.16 -17.31 -2.19
N GLU A 128 -2.66 -16.40 -3.01
CA GLU A 128 -1.96 -16.70 -4.24
C GLU A 128 -0.50 -17.12 -3.95
N ASN A 129 0.11 -17.82 -4.90
CA ASN A 129 1.51 -18.30 -4.79
C ASN A 129 2.54 -17.29 -5.34
N GLU A 130 2.07 -16.17 -5.85
CA GLU A 130 2.87 -15.04 -6.29
C GLU A 130 2.23 -13.74 -5.81
N ILE A 131 3.06 -12.72 -5.55
CA ILE A 131 2.59 -11.36 -5.31
C ILE A 131 2.44 -10.66 -6.66
N TYR A 132 1.25 -10.12 -6.93
CA TYR A 132 0.93 -9.35 -8.12
C TYR A 132 1.06 -7.86 -7.82
N LEU A 133 1.76 -7.13 -8.68
CA LEU A 133 1.90 -5.67 -8.59
C LEU A 133 1.67 -5.05 -9.97
N SER A 134 1.33 -3.78 -9.98
CA SER A 134 1.33 -2.95 -11.17
C SER A 134 2.04 -1.63 -10.93
N VAL A 135 2.54 -1.04 -11.98
CA VAL A 135 3.19 0.28 -11.93
C VAL A 135 3.02 1.00 -13.26
N HIS A 136 2.65 2.28 -13.21
CA HIS A 136 2.54 3.10 -14.41
C HIS A 136 3.85 3.11 -15.21
N ILE A 137 3.75 3.05 -16.53
CA ILE A 137 4.92 3.14 -17.43
C ILE A 137 5.71 4.43 -17.16
N ASP A 138 5.03 5.51 -16.79
CA ASP A 138 5.63 6.81 -16.48
C ASP A 138 6.28 6.88 -15.08
N ASN A 139 6.30 5.77 -14.34
CA ASN A 139 6.88 5.70 -13.00
C ASN A 139 8.07 4.70 -12.94
N PRO A 140 9.19 4.99 -13.62
CA PRO A 140 10.33 4.09 -13.65
C PRO A 140 10.98 3.90 -12.27
N ALA A 141 10.85 4.87 -11.37
CA ALA A 141 11.38 4.78 -10.02
C ALA A 141 10.69 3.65 -9.23
N SER A 142 9.36 3.54 -9.32
CA SER A 142 8.61 2.46 -8.66
C SER A 142 8.89 1.11 -9.31
N LEU A 143 9.00 1.05 -10.64
CA LEU A 143 9.40 -0.19 -11.32
C LEU A 143 10.76 -0.69 -10.83
N LYS A 144 11.73 0.22 -10.70
CA LYS A 144 13.07 -0.12 -10.17
C LYS A 144 12.98 -0.68 -8.75
N VAL A 145 12.14 -0.10 -7.88
CA VAL A 145 11.90 -0.62 -6.52
C VAL A 145 11.37 -2.06 -6.56
N GLN A 146 10.43 -2.36 -7.45
CA GLN A 146 9.87 -3.69 -7.61
C GLN A 146 10.93 -4.69 -8.11
N LEU A 147 11.69 -4.32 -9.15
CA LEU A 147 12.76 -5.18 -9.69
C LEU A 147 13.88 -5.43 -8.67
N ASN A 148 14.25 -4.43 -7.87
CA ASN A 148 15.22 -4.60 -6.78
C ASN A 148 14.74 -5.59 -5.71
N ASN A 149 13.42 -5.74 -5.57
CA ASN A 149 12.78 -6.70 -4.67
C ASN A 149 12.41 -8.02 -5.38
N LYS A 150 13.14 -8.39 -6.42
CA LYS A 150 13.03 -9.67 -7.17
C LYS A 150 11.74 -9.81 -7.96
N ALA A 151 11.03 -8.72 -8.24
CA ALA A 151 9.94 -8.75 -9.19
C ALA A 151 10.45 -8.99 -10.61
N TYR A 152 9.65 -9.65 -11.43
CA TYR A 152 9.86 -9.74 -12.87
C TYR A 152 8.66 -9.15 -13.60
N ILE A 153 8.86 -8.61 -14.78
CA ILE A 153 7.78 -8.12 -15.63
C ILE A 153 7.08 -9.32 -16.24
N HIS A 154 5.82 -9.54 -15.86
CA HIS A 154 5.00 -10.62 -16.41
C HIS A 154 4.44 -10.22 -17.79
N HIS A 155 3.89 -9.00 -17.87
CA HIS A 155 3.41 -8.38 -19.11
C HIS A 155 3.27 -6.87 -18.91
N PHE A 156 2.96 -6.16 -19.98
CA PHE A 156 2.71 -4.72 -19.96
C PHE A 156 1.66 -4.34 -21.03
N ASP A 157 1.07 -3.19 -20.86
CA ASP A 157 0.21 -2.54 -21.86
C ASP A 157 0.67 -1.09 -22.08
N GLU A 158 -0.17 -0.26 -22.69
CA GLU A 158 0.16 1.14 -22.99
C GLU A 158 0.30 2.02 -21.75
N LYS A 159 -0.22 1.59 -20.59
CA LYS A 159 -0.30 2.37 -19.36
C LYS A 159 0.51 1.78 -18.21
N GLU A 160 0.57 0.45 -18.12
CA GLU A 160 1.08 -0.25 -16.95
C GLU A 160 2.11 -1.32 -17.30
N ASN A 161 3.08 -1.50 -16.41
CA ASN A 161 3.83 -2.74 -16.26
C ASN A 161 3.16 -3.58 -15.17
N TYR A 162 2.94 -4.86 -15.44
CA TYR A 162 2.40 -5.84 -14.49
C TYR A 162 3.53 -6.75 -14.07
N THR A 163 3.88 -6.69 -12.80
CA THR A 163 5.01 -7.44 -12.25
C THR A 163 4.55 -8.50 -11.26
N ARG A 164 5.39 -9.50 -11.03
CA ARG A 164 5.15 -10.60 -10.10
C ARG A 164 6.38 -10.86 -9.25
N ILE A 165 6.14 -11.30 -8.03
CA ILE A 165 7.19 -11.77 -7.11
C ILE A 165 6.82 -13.18 -6.67
N LYS A 166 7.71 -14.13 -6.90
CA LYS A 166 7.55 -15.50 -6.40
C LYS A 166 7.79 -15.56 -4.91
N ILE A 167 6.96 -16.27 -4.20
CA ILE A 167 7.04 -16.44 -2.73
C ILE A 167 7.07 -17.91 -2.34
#